data_3bbb852f5003289a6ee9dccbe5901e05
#
_entry.id   3bbb852f5003289a6ee9dccbe5901e05
#
_cell.length_a   1.000
_cell.length_b   1.000
_cell.length_c   1.000
_cell.angle_alpha   90.00
_cell.angle_beta   90.00
_cell.angle_gamma   90.00
#
_symmetry.space_group_name_H-M   'P 1'
#
loop_
_entity.id
_entity.type
_entity.pdbx_description
1 polymer ?
#
loop_
_entity_poly.entity_id
_entity_poly.type
_entity_poly.pdbx_seq_one_letter_code
_entity_poly.pdbx_strand_id
1 'polypeptide(L)'
;IQSVDDIIARSLKYSDLAVSMGIGAIRTHVDTCDDQLKGVQALLEVKNSVKDYLYLKLVAFHQDGLYRDPSALENTLRALDMGVDIVGGIPHFERTMSDGARSITTLCEVAAERGLLVDMHCDETDDPMSRHIETLAYETQRLGLQGRVTGSHLTSMHSMDNYYVSKLIPLIAEAGVHAIPNPLINIMLQGRHDTYPKRRGQTRVRELRDAGVLIGFGSD
;
A
#
# COMPACT_ATOMS: atom_id res chain seq x y z
N ILE A 1 -18.13 15.61 8.04
CA ILE A 1 -18.35 14.87 6.76
C ILE A 1 -17.68 15.69 5.68
N GLN A 2 -16.70 15.14 5.00
CA GLN A 2 -15.97 15.82 3.92
C GLN A 2 -16.87 15.87 2.67
N SER A 3 -16.98 17.03 2.02
CA SER A 3 -17.62 17.14 0.71
C SER A 3 -16.63 16.84 -0.42
N VAL A 4 -17.13 16.49 -1.59
CA VAL A 4 -16.30 16.31 -2.80
C VAL A 4 -15.50 17.58 -3.09
N ASP A 5 -16.16 18.75 -3.05
CA ASP A 5 -15.53 20.04 -3.32
C ASP A 5 -14.38 20.37 -2.33
N ASP A 6 -14.57 20.05 -1.04
CA ASP A 6 -13.53 20.25 -0.03
C ASP A 6 -12.31 19.35 -0.28
N ILE A 7 -12.54 18.10 -0.67
CA ILE A 7 -11.46 17.17 -1.03
C ILE A 7 -10.71 17.71 -2.26
N ILE A 8 -11.42 18.13 -3.30
CA ILE A 8 -10.82 18.70 -4.52
C ILE A 8 -9.97 19.92 -4.17
N ALA A 9 -10.53 20.89 -3.44
CA ALA A 9 -9.83 22.13 -3.11
C ALA A 9 -8.51 21.89 -2.33
N ARG A 10 -8.54 20.98 -1.35
CA ARG A 10 -7.35 20.64 -0.56
C ARG A 10 -6.32 19.87 -1.39
N SER A 11 -6.77 18.96 -2.24
CA SER A 11 -5.89 18.14 -3.07
C SER A 11 -5.20 18.96 -4.15
N LEU A 12 -5.90 19.92 -4.78
CA LEU A 12 -5.29 20.86 -5.72
C LEU A 12 -4.22 21.72 -5.04
N LYS A 13 -4.53 22.27 -3.86
CA LYS A 13 -3.56 23.04 -3.08
C LYS A 13 -2.32 22.21 -2.71
N TYR A 14 -2.51 20.94 -2.35
CA TYR A 14 -1.40 20.03 -2.07
C TYR A 14 -0.59 19.72 -3.34
N SER A 15 -1.25 19.51 -4.48
CA SER A 15 -0.60 19.28 -5.76
C SER A 15 0.31 20.44 -6.16
N ASP A 16 -0.16 21.67 -6.02
CA ASP A 16 0.64 22.88 -6.30
C ASP A 16 1.85 22.98 -5.37
N LEU A 17 1.66 22.70 -4.07
CA LEU A 17 2.75 22.66 -3.10
C LEU A 17 3.79 21.58 -3.47
N ALA A 18 3.34 20.37 -3.79
CA ALA A 18 4.22 19.27 -4.17
C ALA A 18 5.07 19.62 -5.39
N VAL A 19 4.45 20.20 -6.42
CA VAL A 19 5.16 20.63 -7.64
C VAL A 19 6.15 21.74 -7.31
N SER A 20 5.81 22.70 -6.45
CA SER A 20 6.72 23.76 -6.00
C SER A 20 7.95 23.22 -5.26
N MET A 21 7.84 22.00 -4.70
CA MET A 21 8.94 21.28 -4.04
C MET A 21 9.71 20.33 -5.01
N GLY A 22 9.39 20.38 -6.30
CA GLY A 22 10.06 19.57 -7.34
C GLY A 22 9.47 18.17 -7.54
N ILE A 23 8.28 17.88 -6.99
CA ILE A 23 7.61 16.60 -7.16
C ILE A 23 6.82 16.61 -8.47
N GLY A 24 7.23 15.79 -9.44
CA GLY A 24 6.56 15.65 -10.75
C GLY A 24 5.62 14.45 -10.85
N ALA A 25 5.62 13.54 -9.87
CA ALA A 25 4.77 12.37 -9.85
C ALA A 25 4.34 12.02 -8.41
N ILE A 26 3.08 11.67 -8.24
CA ILE A 26 2.51 11.22 -6.96
C ILE A 26 1.72 9.94 -7.21
N ARG A 27 1.91 8.95 -6.33
CA ARG A 27 1.02 7.82 -6.14
C ARG A 27 0.39 7.96 -4.76
N THR A 28 -0.94 8.02 -4.71
CA THR A 28 -1.69 8.20 -3.47
C THR A 28 -2.81 7.19 -3.34
N HIS A 29 -3.09 6.79 -2.11
CA HIS A 29 -4.18 5.89 -1.78
C HIS A 29 -5.48 6.69 -1.61
N VAL A 30 -6.57 6.16 -2.13
CA VAL A 30 -7.91 6.69 -1.94
C VAL A 30 -8.78 5.64 -1.26
N ASP A 31 -9.31 6.01 -0.10
CA ASP A 31 -10.16 5.11 0.69
C ASP A 31 -11.48 4.81 -0.03
N THR A 32 -11.83 3.52 -0.07
CA THR A 32 -13.06 3.00 -0.68
C THR A 32 -14.08 2.51 0.35
N CYS A 33 -13.92 2.85 1.64
CA CYS A 33 -14.88 2.50 2.70
C CYS A 33 -16.23 3.26 2.57
N ASP A 34 -16.24 4.41 1.90
CA ASP A 34 -17.49 5.15 1.62
C ASP A 34 -18.21 4.55 0.41
N ASP A 35 -19.39 3.98 0.60
CA ASP A 35 -20.22 3.42 -0.48
C ASP A 35 -20.56 4.42 -1.59
N GLN A 36 -20.49 5.72 -1.31
CA GLN A 36 -20.66 6.77 -2.33
C GLN A 36 -19.37 7.06 -3.09
N LEU A 37 -18.24 6.55 -2.66
CA LEU A 37 -16.90 6.74 -3.27
C LEU A 37 -16.57 8.23 -3.53
N LYS A 38 -16.94 9.12 -2.60
CA LYS A 38 -16.71 10.57 -2.74
C LYS A 38 -15.25 10.92 -2.91
N GLY A 39 -14.36 10.22 -2.16
CA GLY A 39 -12.91 10.40 -2.29
C GLY A 39 -12.42 10.03 -3.68
N VAL A 40 -12.92 8.93 -4.24
CA VAL A 40 -12.59 8.49 -5.61
C VAL A 40 -13.05 9.51 -6.64
N GLN A 41 -14.29 9.97 -6.56
CA GLN A 41 -14.84 11.00 -7.47
C GLN A 41 -13.98 12.26 -7.44
N ALA A 42 -13.68 12.77 -6.24
CA ALA A 42 -12.88 13.98 -6.05
C ALA A 42 -11.45 13.82 -6.62
N LEU A 43 -10.77 12.73 -6.31
CA LEU A 43 -9.38 12.55 -6.76
C LEU A 43 -9.25 12.22 -8.25
N LEU A 44 -10.26 11.63 -8.88
CA LEU A 44 -10.30 11.50 -10.35
C LEU A 44 -10.43 12.87 -11.03
N GLU A 45 -11.22 13.79 -10.47
CA GLU A 45 -11.32 15.16 -10.96
C GLU A 45 -10.00 15.91 -10.77
N VAL A 46 -9.36 15.80 -9.60
CA VAL A 46 -8.03 16.37 -9.34
C VAL A 46 -7.01 15.82 -10.35
N LYS A 47 -6.97 14.50 -10.54
CA LYS A 47 -6.07 13.84 -11.50
C LYS A 47 -6.22 14.42 -12.91
N ASN A 48 -7.45 14.65 -13.36
CA ASN A 48 -7.69 15.27 -14.66
C ASN A 48 -7.25 16.73 -14.69
N SER A 49 -7.44 17.47 -13.60
CA SER A 49 -7.09 18.89 -13.50
C SER A 49 -5.58 19.15 -13.50
N VAL A 50 -4.79 18.24 -12.90
CA VAL A 50 -3.34 18.42 -12.73
C VAL A 50 -2.48 17.73 -13.80
N LYS A 51 -3.10 16.97 -14.71
CA LYS A 51 -2.43 16.06 -15.66
C LYS A 51 -1.33 16.71 -16.54
N ASP A 52 -1.40 18.01 -16.75
CA ASP A 52 -0.46 18.73 -17.60
C ASP A 52 0.86 19.07 -16.89
N TYR A 53 0.88 18.98 -15.55
CA TYR A 53 2.07 19.33 -14.77
C TYR A 53 2.41 18.34 -13.64
N LEU A 54 1.50 17.43 -13.29
CA LEU A 54 1.72 16.42 -12.26
C LEU A 54 1.19 15.04 -12.71
N TYR A 55 2.06 14.04 -12.69
CA TYR A 55 1.64 12.65 -12.93
C TYR A 55 1.04 12.04 -11.69
N LEU A 56 -0.29 12.01 -11.59
CA LEU A 56 -1.01 11.48 -10.43
C LEU A 56 -1.56 10.08 -10.72
N LYS A 57 -1.20 9.11 -9.88
CA LYS A 57 -1.75 7.76 -9.85
C LYS A 57 -2.53 7.51 -8.57
N LEU A 58 -3.70 6.88 -8.71
CA LEU A 58 -4.59 6.56 -7.61
C LEU A 58 -4.58 5.07 -7.32
N VAL A 59 -4.55 4.74 -6.03
CA VAL A 59 -4.63 3.36 -5.53
C VAL A 59 -5.99 3.17 -4.85
N ALA A 60 -6.81 2.23 -5.32
CA ALA A 60 -8.05 1.87 -4.64
C ALA A 60 -7.71 1.11 -3.35
N PHE A 61 -8.08 1.66 -2.20
CA PHE A 61 -7.61 1.22 -0.90
C PHE A 61 -8.75 1.15 0.10
N HIS A 62 -9.12 -0.05 0.54
CA HIS A 62 -10.13 -0.23 1.56
C HIS A 62 -9.48 -0.27 2.94
N GLN A 63 -9.49 0.88 3.64
CA GLN A 63 -8.77 1.12 4.90
C GLN A 63 -9.09 0.12 6.01
N ASP A 64 -10.34 -0.39 6.06
CA ASP A 64 -10.78 -1.27 7.15
C ASP A 64 -10.55 -2.77 6.90
N GLY A 65 -9.92 -3.13 5.77
CA GLY A 65 -9.68 -4.52 5.37
C GLY A 65 -10.79 -5.08 4.48
N LEU A 66 -10.42 -6.00 3.59
CA LEU A 66 -11.29 -6.52 2.52
C LEU A 66 -12.41 -7.44 3.04
N TYR A 67 -12.12 -8.23 4.09
CA TYR A 67 -13.06 -9.23 4.63
C TYR A 67 -13.74 -8.80 5.92
N ARG A 68 -13.45 -7.60 6.39
CA ARG A 68 -14.12 -7.02 7.56
C ARG A 68 -15.38 -6.25 7.20
N ASP A 69 -15.49 -5.81 5.95
CA ASP A 69 -16.63 -5.09 5.42
C ASP A 69 -17.20 -5.84 4.19
N PRO A 70 -18.50 -6.21 4.20
CA PRO A 70 -19.12 -6.90 3.06
C PRO A 70 -19.09 -6.11 1.75
N SER A 71 -19.05 -4.77 1.80
CA SER A 71 -19.02 -3.90 0.61
C SER A 71 -17.62 -3.66 0.06
N ALA A 72 -16.56 -4.05 0.79
CA ALA A 72 -15.18 -3.70 0.49
C ALA A 72 -14.73 -4.09 -0.92
N LEU A 73 -14.95 -5.35 -1.31
CA LEU A 73 -14.56 -5.83 -2.63
C LEU A 73 -15.35 -5.13 -3.73
N GLU A 74 -16.66 -4.99 -3.57
CA GLU A 74 -17.52 -4.30 -4.53
C GLU A 74 -17.10 -2.85 -4.72
N ASN A 75 -16.87 -2.12 -3.63
CA ASN A 75 -16.42 -0.73 -3.66
C ASN A 75 -15.05 -0.58 -4.33
N THR A 76 -14.13 -1.49 -4.03
CA THR A 76 -12.82 -1.53 -4.69
C THR A 76 -12.96 -1.74 -6.20
N LEU A 77 -13.77 -2.71 -6.63
CA LEU A 77 -14.00 -2.97 -8.05
C LEU A 77 -14.66 -1.77 -8.75
N ARG A 78 -15.66 -1.14 -8.12
CA ARG A 78 -16.31 0.07 -8.64
C ARG A 78 -15.32 1.23 -8.78
N ALA A 79 -14.42 1.43 -7.80
CA ALA A 79 -13.39 2.46 -7.89
C ALA A 79 -12.44 2.22 -9.09
N LEU A 80 -12.06 0.96 -9.33
CA LEU A 80 -11.24 0.58 -10.50
C LEU A 80 -12.01 0.81 -11.82
N ASP A 81 -13.32 0.49 -11.86
CA ASP A 81 -14.17 0.73 -13.03
C ASP A 81 -14.35 2.23 -13.33
N MET A 82 -14.27 3.09 -12.31
CA MET A 82 -14.28 4.55 -12.46
C MET A 82 -12.95 5.10 -13.01
N GLY A 83 -11.87 4.34 -13.02
CA GLY A 83 -10.56 4.74 -13.59
C GLY A 83 -9.45 4.95 -12.55
N VAL A 84 -9.58 4.39 -11.36
CA VAL A 84 -8.47 4.27 -10.42
C VAL A 84 -7.43 3.30 -11.01
N ASP A 85 -6.15 3.61 -10.84
CA ASP A 85 -5.05 3.01 -11.61
C ASP A 85 -4.48 1.72 -11.03
N ILE A 86 -4.59 1.52 -9.72
CA ILE A 86 -3.80 0.55 -8.96
C ILE A 86 -4.69 -0.13 -7.93
N VAL A 87 -4.50 -1.42 -7.75
CA VAL A 87 -5.18 -2.21 -6.71
C VAL A 87 -4.40 -2.11 -5.41
N GLY A 88 -5.05 -1.64 -4.34
CA GLY A 88 -4.48 -1.54 -3.01
C GLY A 88 -5.12 -2.50 -2.02
N GLY A 89 -4.52 -2.61 -0.84
CA GLY A 89 -5.05 -3.41 0.27
C GLY A 89 -4.24 -3.24 1.54
N ILE A 90 -4.78 -3.75 2.65
CA ILE A 90 -4.19 -3.65 3.98
C ILE A 90 -4.36 -4.98 4.75
N PRO A 91 -3.62 -6.04 4.35
CA PRO A 91 -3.84 -7.40 4.86
C PRO A 91 -3.66 -7.54 6.37
N HIS A 92 -2.79 -6.74 6.99
CA HIS A 92 -2.56 -6.80 8.43
C HIS A 92 -3.69 -6.17 9.28
N PHE A 93 -4.67 -5.51 8.65
CA PHE A 93 -5.90 -5.04 9.29
C PHE A 93 -6.99 -6.11 9.34
N GLU A 94 -6.84 -7.19 8.60
CA GLU A 94 -7.76 -8.32 8.70
C GLU A 94 -7.72 -8.96 10.10
N ARG A 95 -8.79 -9.66 10.47
CA ARG A 95 -8.89 -10.24 11.82
C ARG A 95 -7.94 -11.41 12.06
N THR A 96 -7.60 -12.13 11.00
CA THR A 96 -6.72 -13.29 11.07
C THR A 96 -5.64 -13.23 9.99
N MET A 97 -4.51 -13.90 10.24
CA MET A 97 -3.45 -14.06 9.23
C MET A 97 -3.98 -14.75 7.96
N SER A 98 -4.92 -15.68 8.12
CA SER A 98 -5.56 -16.37 7.00
C SER A 98 -6.41 -15.43 6.13
N ASP A 99 -7.19 -14.55 6.75
CA ASP A 99 -7.98 -13.55 6.00
C ASP A 99 -7.06 -12.53 5.33
N GLY A 100 -5.98 -12.12 5.98
CA GLY A 100 -4.96 -11.26 5.39
C GLY A 100 -4.30 -11.89 4.15
N ALA A 101 -3.91 -13.15 4.24
CA ALA A 101 -3.38 -13.89 3.10
C ALA A 101 -4.42 -14.00 1.97
N ARG A 102 -5.68 -14.31 2.31
CA ARG A 102 -6.78 -14.40 1.34
C ARG A 102 -7.09 -13.06 0.68
N SER A 103 -7.02 -11.94 1.40
CA SER A 103 -7.21 -10.60 0.83
C SER A 103 -6.15 -10.28 -0.22
N ILE A 104 -4.88 -10.63 0.05
CA ILE A 104 -3.80 -10.50 -0.93
C ILE A 104 -4.09 -11.33 -2.18
N THR A 105 -4.44 -12.61 -2.02
CA THR A 105 -4.75 -13.48 -3.16
C THR A 105 -5.84 -12.88 -4.03
N THR A 106 -6.98 -12.49 -3.43
CA THR A 106 -8.11 -11.89 -4.16
C THR A 106 -7.71 -10.61 -4.90
N LEU A 107 -7.01 -9.69 -4.24
CA LEU A 107 -6.64 -8.40 -4.84
C LEU A 107 -5.55 -8.55 -5.92
N CYS A 108 -4.61 -9.48 -5.76
CA CYS A 108 -3.63 -9.80 -6.78
C CYS A 108 -4.28 -10.45 -8.01
N GLU A 109 -5.28 -11.31 -7.84
CA GLU A 109 -6.07 -11.89 -8.94
C GLU A 109 -6.82 -10.79 -9.71
N VAL A 110 -7.50 -9.87 -9.01
CA VAL A 110 -8.14 -8.70 -9.64
C VAL A 110 -7.13 -7.87 -10.45
N ALA A 111 -5.94 -7.63 -9.90
CA ALA A 111 -4.90 -6.89 -10.61
C ALA A 111 -4.38 -7.64 -11.85
N ALA A 112 -4.19 -8.95 -11.75
CA ALA A 112 -3.75 -9.79 -12.87
C ALA A 112 -4.77 -9.80 -14.01
N GLU A 113 -6.04 -10.04 -13.70
CA GLU A 113 -7.15 -10.05 -14.66
C GLU A 113 -7.31 -8.71 -15.40
N ARG A 114 -7.14 -7.59 -14.67
CA ARG A 114 -7.32 -6.24 -15.22
C ARG A 114 -6.03 -5.64 -15.80
N GLY A 115 -4.90 -6.31 -15.70
CA GLY A 115 -3.61 -5.79 -16.14
C GLY A 115 -3.09 -4.61 -15.31
N LEU A 116 -3.48 -4.47 -14.04
CA LEU A 116 -3.17 -3.35 -13.16
C LEU A 116 -1.93 -3.63 -12.29
N LEU A 117 -1.41 -2.57 -11.66
CA LEU A 117 -0.39 -2.63 -10.61
C LEU A 117 -1.03 -2.97 -9.26
N VAL A 118 -0.21 -3.39 -8.31
CA VAL A 118 -0.60 -3.64 -6.91
C VAL A 118 0.24 -2.78 -5.96
N ASP A 119 -0.38 -2.17 -4.96
CA ASP A 119 0.30 -1.46 -3.88
C ASP A 119 -0.40 -1.74 -2.54
N MET A 120 0.24 -2.57 -1.72
CA MET A 120 -0.32 -3.02 -0.44
C MET A 120 0.33 -2.29 0.74
N HIS A 121 -0.49 -1.74 1.65
CA HIS A 121 -0.04 -1.42 3.01
C HIS A 121 0.21 -2.75 3.72
N CYS A 122 1.46 -3.20 3.69
CA CYS A 122 1.81 -4.56 4.08
C CYS A 122 2.62 -4.55 5.38
N ASP A 123 2.12 -5.30 6.37
CA ASP A 123 2.84 -5.56 7.63
C ASP A 123 3.30 -4.28 8.37
N GLU A 124 2.44 -3.26 8.41
CA GLU A 124 2.66 -2.03 9.18
C GLU A 124 2.34 -2.24 10.67
N THR A 125 3.11 -3.09 11.30
CA THR A 125 2.94 -3.50 12.69
C THR A 125 4.27 -3.89 13.31
N ASP A 126 4.32 -3.93 14.66
CA ASP A 126 5.46 -4.44 15.41
C ASP A 126 5.48 -5.96 15.56
N ASP A 127 4.37 -6.64 15.21
CA ASP A 127 4.24 -8.08 15.35
C ASP A 127 5.09 -8.83 14.30
N PRO A 128 6.14 -9.59 14.71
CA PRO A 128 6.95 -10.37 13.78
C PRO A 128 6.20 -11.53 13.12
N MET A 129 5.01 -11.87 13.62
CA MET A 129 4.13 -12.88 13.01
C MET A 129 3.27 -12.31 11.88
N SER A 130 3.20 -10.98 11.72
CA SER A 130 2.62 -10.36 10.53
C SER A 130 3.58 -10.55 9.36
N ARG A 131 3.27 -11.52 8.49
CA ARG A 131 4.13 -12.04 7.41
C ARG A 131 3.43 -12.03 6.05
N HIS A 132 2.56 -11.05 5.85
CA HIS A 132 1.77 -10.94 4.62
C HIS A 132 2.64 -10.66 3.39
N ILE A 133 3.80 -10.05 3.58
CA ILE A 133 4.79 -9.85 2.49
C ILE A 133 5.26 -11.19 1.87
N GLU A 134 5.31 -12.28 2.66
CA GLU A 134 5.59 -13.62 2.14
C GLU A 134 4.51 -14.05 1.15
N THR A 135 3.23 -13.89 1.54
CA THR A 135 2.08 -14.19 0.67
C THR A 135 2.09 -13.30 -0.57
N LEU A 136 2.39 -12.00 -0.40
CA LEU A 136 2.44 -11.04 -1.51
C LEU A 136 3.51 -11.43 -2.53
N ALA A 137 4.69 -11.85 -2.07
CA ALA A 137 5.77 -12.34 -2.94
C ALA A 137 5.37 -13.63 -3.68
N TYR A 138 4.74 -14.58 -2.97
CA TYR A 138 4.22 -15.81 -3.56
C TYR A 138 3.18 -15.54 -4.64
N GLU A 139 2.16 -14.71 -4.36
CA GLU A 139 1.11 -14.37 -5.32
C GLU A 139 1.65 -13.60 -6.53
N THR A 140 2.66 -12.76 -6.31
CA THR A 140 3.36 -12.06 -7.39
C THR A 140 3.97 -13.04 -8.39
N GLN A 141 4.65 -14.08 -7.90
CA GLN A 141 5.23 -15.13 -8.74
C GLN A 141 4.15 -15.98 -9.41
N ARG A 142 3.14 -16.43 -8.63
CA ARG A 142 2.05 -17.27 -9.11
C ARG A 142 1.28 -16.66 -10.28
N LEU A 143 1.06 -15.33 -10.21
CA LEU A 143 0.23 -14.61 -11.19
C LEU A 143 1.04 -13.87 -12.27
N GLY A 144 2.37 -13.98 -12.28
CA GLY A 144 3.21 -13.33 -13.27
C GLY A 144 3.22 -11.79 -13.13
N LEU A 145 3.16 -11.28 -11.90
CA LEU A 145 3.09 -9.85 -11.59
C LEU A 145 4.45 -9.22 -11.26
N GLN A 146 5.57 -9.88 -11.57
CA GLN A 146 6.93 -9.40 -11.27
C GLN A 146 7.14 -7.98 -11.79
N GLY A 147 7.68 -7.10 -10.92
CA GLY A 147 7.90 -5.68 -11.23
C GLY A 147 6.64 -4.82 -11.22
N ARG A 148 5.48 -5.39 -10.90
CA ARG A 148 4.17 -4.70 -10.85
C ARG A 148 3.58 -4.59 -9.46
N VAL A 149 4.25 -5.13 -8.45
CA VAL A 149 3.75 -5.22 -7.07
C VAL A 149 4.66 -4.46 -6.12
N THR A 150 4.05 -3.72 -5.21
CA THR A 150 4.72 -2.97 -4.15
C THR A 150 4.18 -3.39 -2.79
N GLY A 151 5.08 -3.66 -1.84
CA GLY A 151 4.77 -3.74 -0.41
C GLY A 151 5.21 -2.44 0.26
N SER A 152 4.25 -1.68 0.78
CA SER A 152 4.53 -0.47 1.54
C SER A 152 4.66 -0.79 3.03
N HIS A 153 5.42 0.01 3.77
CA HIS A 153 5.76 -0.11 5.20
C HIS A 153 6.70 -1.26 5.52
N LEU A 154 6.26 -2.51 5.57
CA LEU A 154 7.04 -3.72 5.89
C LEU A 154 7.74 -3.64 7.27
N THR A 155 7.16 -2.93 8.23
CA THR A 155 7.81 -2.63 9.53
C THR A 155 7.94 -3.85 10.44
N SER A 156 7.05 -4.85 10.30
CA SER A 156 7.14 -6.11 11.05
C SER A 156 8.49 -6.82 10.85
N MET A 157 9.14 -6.60 9.69
CA MET A 157 10.45 -7.18 9.39
C MET A 157 11.53 -6.81 10.41
N HIS A 158 11.41 -5.65 11.07
CA HIS A 158 12.31 -5.26 12.15
C HIS A 158 12.37 -6.30 13.27
N SER A 159 11.21 -6.83 13.66
CA SER A 159 11.05 -7.75 14.77
C SER A 159 11.17 -9.23 14.38
N MET A 160 11.26 -9.54 13.08
CA MET A 160 11.38 -10.91 12.58
C MET A 160 12.72 -11.52 12.91
N ASP A 161 12.73 -12.84 13.16
CA ASP A 161 13.93 -13.64 13.36
C ASP A 161 14.84 -13.62 12.11
N ASN A 162 16.15 -13.51 12.32
CA ASN A 162 17.11 -13.40 11.23
C ASN A 162 17.17 -14.64 10.34
N TYR A 163 16.92 -15.85 10.88
CA TYR A 163 16.84 -17.06 10.07
C TYR A 163 15.66 -17.01 9.10
N TYR A 164 14.49 -16.56 9.57
CA TYR A 164 13.33 -16.39 8.71
C TYR A 164 13.59 -15.31 7.63
N VAL A 165 14.16 -14.18 8.03
CA VAL A 165 14.48 -13.07 7.12
C VAL A 165 15.48 -13.48 6.04
N SER A 166 16.43 -14.37 6.36
CA SER A 166 17.41 -14.89 5.39
C SER A 166 16.77 -15.68 4.23
N LYS A 167 15.53 -16.15 4.39
CA LYS A 167 14.72 -16.79 3.34
C LYS A 167 13.74 -15.80 2.69
N LEU A 168 13.18 -14.90 3.49
CA LEU A 168 12.15 -13.96 3.04
C LEU A 168 12.70 -12.93 2.05
N ILE A 169 13.87 -12.35 2.35
CA ILE A 169 14.47 -11.32 1.48
C ILE A 169 14.79 -11.85 0.07
N PRO A 170 15.43 -13.01 -0.11
CA PRO A 170 15.59 -13.60 -1.43
C PRO A 170 14.25 -13.84 -2.15
N LEU A 171 13.24 -14.33 -1.44
CA LEU A 171 11.90 -14.52 -2.02
C LEU A 171 11.30 -13.21 -2.55
N ILE A 172 11.38 -12.11 -1.79
CA ILE A 172 10.90 -10.78 -2.19
C ILE A 172 11.64 -10.30 -3.45
N ALA A 173 12.97 -10.46 -3.47
CA ALA A 173 13.81 -10.06 -4.60
C ALA A 173 13.51 -10.88 -5.86
N GLU A 174 13.42 -12.21 -5.75
CA GLU A 174 13.10 -13.11 -6.85
C GLU A 174 11.69 -12.89 -7.40
N ALA A 175 10.74 -12.55 -6.52
CA ALA A 175 9.38 -12.17 -6.91
C ALA A 175 9.32 -10.81 -7.61
N GLY A 176 10.38 -10.01 -7.59
CA GLY A 176 10.38 -8.67 -8.15
C GLY A 176 9.38 -7.72 -7.47
N VAL A 177 9.13 -7.92 -6.18
CA VAL A 177 8.30 -7.02 -5.37
C VAL A 177 9.14 -5.82 -4.96
N HIS A 178 8.58 -4.62 -5.15
CA HIS A 178 9.19 -3.36 -4.73
C HIS A 178 8.82 -3.05 -3.27
N ALA A 179 9.61 -2.23 -2.58
CA ALA A 179 9.34 -1.81 -1.22
C ALA A 179 9.27 -0.29 -1.09
N ILE A 180 8.27 0.22 -0.36
CA ILE A 180 8.14 1.64 -0.01
C ILE A 180 8.04 1.77 1.52
N PRO A 181 9.18 1.87 2.22
CA PRO A 181 9.19 2.27 3.62
C PRO A 181 8.68 3.69 3.81
N ASN A 182 7.93 3.91 4.90
CA ASN A 182 7.39 5.21 5.29
C ASN A 182 7.96 5.62 6.66
N PRO A 183 9.25 5.96 6.78
CA PRO A 183 9.93 6.06 8.08
C PRO A 183 9.36 7.16 8.99
N LEU A 184 8.87 8.27 8.43
CA LEU A 184 8.35 9.38 9.23
C LEU A 184 7.10 9.00 10.00
N ILE A 185 6.15 8.32 9.35
CA ILE A 185 4.93 7.86 10.03
C ILE A 185 5.21 6.61 10.87
N ASN A 186 6.02 5.68 10.37
CA ASN A 186 6.25 4.43 11.08
C ASN A 186 6.96 4.64 12.42
N ILE A 187 7.89 5.61 12.54
CA ILE A 187 8.51 5.93 13.84
C ILE A 187 7.49 6.46 14.86
N MET A 188 6.40 7.06 14.40
CA MET A 188 5.32 7.55 15.28
C MET A 188 4.33 6.44 15.65
N LEU A 189 4.10 5.48 14.74
CA LEU A 189 3.12 4.40 14.92
C LEU A 189 3.69 3.22 15.72
N GLN A 190 4.99 2.92 15.55
CA GLN A 190 5.61 1.75 16.18
C GLN A 190 5.71 1.88 17.70
N GLY A 191 5.64 0.76 18.41
CA GLY A 191 5.72 0.66 19.86
C GLY A 191 4.51 1.19 20.63
N ARG A 192 3.36 1.39 19.99
CA ARG A 192 2.14 1.87 20.66
C ARG A 192 1.61 0.89 21.70
N HIS A 193 1.76 -0.41 21.46
CA HIS A 193 1.33 -1.49 22.36
C HIS A 193 2.44 -1.96 23.29
N ASP A 194 3.67 -1.47 23.13
CA ASP A 194 4.78 -1.84 23.99
C ASP A 194 4.74 -1.10 25.33
N THR A 195 5.15 -1.78 26.38
CA THR A 195 5.43 -1.15 27.67
C THR A 195 6.81 -0.49 27.61
N TYR A 196 7.83 -1.01 28.26
CA TYR A 196 9.18 -0.52 28.20
C TYR A 196 10.18 -1.69 28.14
N PRO A 197 11.23 -1.62 27.35
CA PRO A 197 11.57 -0.60 26.33
C PRO A 197 10.65 -0.68 25.09
N LYS A 198 10.31 0.49 24.53
CA LYS A 198 9.48 0.58 23.33
C LYS A 198 10.30 0.31 22.06
N ARG A 199 9.73 -0.50 21.16
CA ARG A 199 10.30 -0.69 19.82
C ARG A 199 10.14 0.57 18.98
N ARG A 200 11.09 0.83 18.10
CA ARG A 200 11.09 1.90 17.10
C ARG A 200 11.63 1.33 15.78
N GLY A 201 11.25 0.09 15.50
CA GLY A 201 11.74 -0.62 14.35
C GLY A 201 11.27 -0.02 13.04
N GLN A 202 12.13 -0.13 12.07
CA GLN A 202 11.90 0.28 10.70
C GLN A 202 12.10 -0.91 9.76
N THR A 203 11.58 -0.81 8.56
CA THR A 203 11.82 -1.78 7.48
C THR A 203 13.31 -2.04 7.31
N ARG A 204 13.68 -3.26 7.00
CA ARG A 204 15.10 -3.68 6.77
C ARG A 204 15.61 -3.18 5.41
N VAL A 205 15.63 -1.86 5.24
CA VAL A 205 15.91 -1.16 3.96
C VAL A 205 17.25 -1.58 3.36
N ARG A 206 18.32 -1.63 4.19
CA ARG A 206 19.66 -1.98 3.71
C ARG A 206 19.70 -3.40 3.16
N GLU A 207 19.17 -4.36 3.90
CA GLU A 207 19.16 -5.77 3.53
C GLU A 207 18.35 -6.02 2.25
N LEU A 208 17.18 -5.38 2.12
CA LEU A 208 16.36 -5.45 0.91
C LEU A 208 17.09 -4.85 -0.29
N ARG A 209 17.68 -3.66 -0.15
CA ARG A 209 18.45 -3.01 -1.22
C ARG A 209 19.65 -3.87 -1.65
N ASP A 210 20.39 -4.41 -0.71
CA ASP A 210 21.58 -5.21 -0.98
C ASP A 210 21.22 -6.54 -1.66
N ALA A 211 19.97 -7.01 -1.51
CA ALA A 211 19.39 -8.13 -2.27
C ALA A 211 18.81 -7.75 -3.65
N GLY A 212 18.88 -6.48 -4.04
CA GLY A 212 18.42 -6.01 -5.35
C GLY A 212 16.93 -5.59 -5.40
N VAL A 213 16.25 -5.49 -4.25
CA VAL A 213 14.87 -4.97 -4.19
C VAL A 213 14.88 -3.47 -4.49
N LEU A 214 14.02 -3.02 -5.41
CA LEU A 214 13.83 -1.60 -5.67
C LEU A 214 13.14 -0.94 -4.47
N ILE A 215 13.78 0.10 -3.93
CA ILE A 215 13.31 0.83 -2.74
C ILE A 215 12.94 2.26 -3.13
N GLY A 216 11.74 2.68 -2.75
CA GLY A 216 11.33 4.07 -2.69
C GLY A 216 11.02 4.47 -1.24
N PHE A 217 10.90 5.75 -0.95
CA PHE A 217 10.44 6.24 0.35
C PHE A 217 9.17 7.05 0.18
N GLY A 218 8.18 6.78 1.02
CA GLY A 218 6.93 7.51 1.06
C GLY A 218 6.78 8.34 2.33
N SER A 219 5.74 9.17 2.36
CA SER A 219 5.38 9.98 3.53
C SER A 219 4.19 9.41 4.30
N ASP A 220 3.39 8.59 3.63
CA ASP A 220 2.11 8.06 4.06
C ASP A 220 0.98 9.10 4.05
#